data_8a6e6562148068f457ac19d3d5bb0ae0
#
_entry.id   8a6e6562148068f457ac19d3d5bb0ae0
#
_cell.length_a   1.000
_cell.length_b   1.000
_cell.length_c   1.000
_cell.angle_alpha   90.00
_cell.angle_beta   90.00
_cell.angle_gamma   90.00
#
_symmetry.space_group_name_H-M   'P 1'
#
loop_
_entity.id
_entity.type
_entity.pdbx_description
1 polymer ?
#
loop_
_entity_poly.entity_id
_entity_poly.type
_entity_poly.pdbx_seq_one_letter_code
_entity_poly.pdbx_strand_id
1 'polypeptide(L)'
;MEKKDVFIFSISKLHYFDSLSSNMLYHKYANKIQQLQNNNTMENKISTILMQIENEGIGSFEEVLNNHKLANTMAVSVLVKDRDGKYALVLRTKNLAVGAGMLSVTVTGALDQNDYNCDNPVLACAKRELREELGIFYTICSQIEYIVISKSKLQPIFIINAEIADKWEDIICNFKNAKDYKNEVEEVLIVSLEDMKKLMQKYNMTDATFFHFQDVISRVE
;
A
#
# COMPACT_ATOMS: atom_id res chain seq x y z
N MET A 1 8.26 -12.00 29.07
CA MET A 1 7.35 -10.88 28.74
C MET A 1 7.96 -10.15 27.56
N GLU A 2 7.45 -10.40 26.36
CA GLU A 2 7.84 -9.59 25.18
C GLU A 2 7.37 -8.16 25.39
N LYS A 3 8.29 -7.20 25.26
CA LYS A 3 7.92 -5.79 25.16
C LYS A 3 7.16 -5.63 23.85
N LYS A 4 5.86 -5.40 23.92
CA LYS A 4 5.11 -4.89 22.76
C LYS A 4 5.45 -3.42 22.63
N ASP A 5 6.16 -3.05 21.57
CA ASP A 5 6.35 -1.66 21.22
C ASP A 5 4.98 -1.08 20.84
N VAL A 6 4.58 -0.05 21.59
CA VAL A 6 3.33 0.68 21.31
C VAL A 6 3.70 1.92 20.52
N PHE A 7 3.25 1.97 19.27
CA PHE A 7 3.39 3.16 18.43
C PHE A 7 2.14 4.04 18.60
N ILE A 8 2.36 5.30 18.95
CA ILE A 8 1.29 6.30 19.04
C ILE A 8 1.46 7.25 17.86
N PHE A 9 0.46 7.33 17.01
CA PHE A 9 0.42 8.24 15.87
C PHE A 9 -0.56 9.37 16.13
N SER A 10 -0.13 10.61 15.87
CA SER A 10 -1.03 11.74 15.77
C SER A 10 -1.47 11.86 14.32
N ILE A 11 -2.78 11.80 14.06
CA ILE A 11 -3.35 11.80 12.72
C ILE A 11 -4.11 13.10 12.52
N SER A 12 -3.85 13.80 11.41
CA SER A 12 -4.57 15.00 11.00
C SER A 12 -5.21 14.82 9.63
N LYS A 13 -6.24 15.63 9.33
CA LYS A 13 -6.85 15.65 8.00
C LYS A 13 -5.87 16.18 6.97
N LEU A 14 -5.74 15.47 5.86
CA LEU A 14 -4.98 15.86 4.69
C LEU A 14 -5.89 15.87 3.46
N HIS A 15 -5.60 16.72 2.49
CA HIS A 15 -6.23 16.67 1.20
C HIS A 15 -5.41 15.84 0.21
N TYR A 16 -6.07 15.22 -0.75
CA TYR A 16 -5.39 14.48 -1.83
C TYR A 16 -4.30 15.30 -2.53
N PHE A 17 -4.53 16.61 -2.69
CA PHE A 17 -3.54 17.53 -3.27
C PHE A 17 -2.27 17.68 -2.43
N ASP A 18 -2.33 17.52 -1.11
CA ASP A 18 -1.13 17.55 -0.26
C ASP A 18 -0.22 16.35 -0.56
N SER A 19 -0.81 15.16 -0.76
CA SER A 19 -0.08 13.98 -1.20
C SER A 19 0.50 14.13 -2.61
N LEU A 20 -0.25 14.71 -3.55
CA LEU A 20 0.23 14.97 -4.91
C LEU A 20 1.43 15.92 -4.94
N SER A 21 1.39 16.99 -4.13
CA SER A 21 2.43 18.02 -4.07
C SER A 21 3.64 17.64 -3.22
N SER A 22 3.64 16.50 -2.54
CA SER A 22 4.72 16.03 -1.68
C SER A 22 5.18 14.61 -2.05
N ASN A 23 4.59 13.57 -1.46
CA ASN A 23 5.00 12.18 -1.65
C ASN A 23 4.97 11.73 -3.12
N MET A 24 3.90 12.09 -3.87
CA MET A 24 3.78 11.72 -5.28
C MET A 24 4.71 12.53 -6.18
N LEU A 25 4.94 13.79 -5.85
CA LEU A 25 5.93 14.63 -6.53
C LEU A 25 7.34 14.05 -6.33
N TYR A 26 7.67 13.67 -5.09
CA TYR A 26 8.93 13.00 -4.77
C TYR A 26 9.09 11.71 -5.58
N HIS A 27 8.09 10.83 -5.56
CA HIS A 27 8.10 9.58 -6.34
C HIS A 27 8.40 9.81 -7.83
N LYS A 28 7.83 10.85 -8.42
CA LYS A 28 7.98 11.17 -9.85
C LYS A 28 9.36 11.72 -10.21
N TYR A 29 9.97 12.51 -9.35
CA TYR A 29 11.11 13.36 -9.71
C TYR A 29 12.38 13.17 -8.86
N ALA A 30 12.36 12.36 -7.79
CA ALA A 30 13.51 12.21 -6.89
C ALA A 30 14.84 11.96 -7.61
N ASN A 31 14.83 11.06 -8.62
CA ASN A 31 16.05 10.73 -9.39
C ASN A 31 16.49 11.82 -10.40
N LYS A 32 15.77 12.94 -10.50
CA LYS A 32 16.00 14.00 -11.49
C LYS A 32 16.19 15.37 -10.88
N ILE A 33 16.30 15.47 -9.54
CA ILE A 33 16.32 16.75 -8.83
C ILE A 33 17.40 17.71 -9.40
N GLN A 34 18.62 17.21 -9.62
CA GLN A 34 19.71 18.02 -10.15
C GLN A 34 19.49 18.50 -11.58
N GLN A 35 18.75 17.71 -12.40
CA GLN A 35 18.44 18.07 -13.78
C GLN A 35 17.36 19.13 -13.89
N LEU A 36 16.44 19.19 -12.91
CA LEU A 36 15.33 20.13 -12.88
C LEU A 36 15.74 21.57 -12.60
N GLN A 37 16.91 21.78 -12.01
CA GLN A 37 17.39 23.11 -11.61
C GLN A 37 17.75 24.03 -12.79
N ASN A 38 17.92 23.50 -14.00
CA ASN A 38 18.62 24.21 -15.05
C ASN A 38 17.76 24.89 -16.13
N ASN A 39 16.44 24.65 -16.27
CA ASN A 39 15.76 25.00 -17.52
C ASN A 39 14.39 25.68 -17.46
N ASN A 40 13.65 25.75 -16.33
CA ASN A 40 12.29 26.33 -16.31
C ASN A 40 11.85 26.78 -14.90
N THR A 41 11.06 27.85 -14.79
CA THR A 41 10.51 28.35 -13.50
C THR A 41 9.67 27.33 -12.74
N MET A 42 8.92 26.47 -13.44
CA MET A 42 8.13 25.40 -12.80
C MET A 42 9.03 24.28 -12.30
N GLU A 43 10.01 23.88 -13.08
CA GLU A 43 11.00 22.85 -12.71
C GLU A 43 11.86 23.31 -11.52
N ASN A 44 12.22 24.58 -11.46
CA ASN A 44 12.91 25.18 -10.32
C ASN A 44 12.06 25.11 -9.03
N LYS A 45 10.74 25.35 -9.10
CA LYS A 45 9.85 25.21 -7.94
C LYS A 45 9.77 23.76 -7.47
N ILE A 46 9.62 22.81 -8.40
CA ILE A 46 9.62 21.38 -8.10
C ILE A 46 10.93 20.98 -7.44
N SER A 47 12.05 21.36 -8.01
CA SER A 47 13.39 21.10 -7.46
C SER A 47 13.53 21.64 -6.02
N THR A 48 13.07 22.87 -5.79
CA THR A 48 13.11 23.48 -4.44
C THR A 48 12.31 22.69 -3.42
N ILE A 49 11.09 22.24 -3.77
CA ILE A 49 10.25 21.41 -2.87
C ILE A 49 10.94 20.07 -2.57
N LEU A 50 11.47 19.40 -3.59
CA LEU A 50 12.16 18.12 -3.42
C LEU A 50 13.41 18.25 -2.54
N MET A 51 14.20 19.30 -2.73
CA MET A 51 15.35 19.58 -1.85
C MET A 51 14.94 19.87 -0.41
N GLN A 52 13.82 20.53 -0.18
CA GLN A 52 13.29 20.74 1.18
C GLN A 52 12.89 19.41 1.82
N ILE A 53 12.26 18.50 1.07
CA ILE A 53 11.92 17.16 1.55
C ILE A 53 13.20 16.41 1.97
N GLU A 54 14.22 16.42 1.12
CA GLU A 54 15.50 15.74 1.43
C GLU A 54 16.23 16.37 2.62
N ASN A 55 16.23 17.69 2.74
CA ASN A 55 16.87 18.41 3.82
C ASN A 55 16.20 18.16 5.20
N GLU A 56 14.90 17.89 5.23
CA GLU A 56 14.18 17.51 6.46
C GLU A 56 14.43 16.03 6.84
N GLY A 57 15.02 15.24 5.98
CA GLY A 57 15.42 13.86 6.22
C GLY A 57 14.50 12.82 5.61
N ILE A 58 15.11 11.84 4.97
CA ILE A 58 14.46 10.69 4.33
C ILE A 58 15.22 9.37 4.57
N GLY A 59 16.26 9.42 5.39
CA GLY A 59 17.17 8.28 5.60
C GLY A 59 16.65 7.24 6.59
N SER A 60 15.79 7.62 7.51
CA SER A 60 15.23 6.75 8.54
C SER A 60 13.70 6.79 8.58
N PHE A 61 13.11 5.80 9.26
CA PHE A 61 11.66 5.75 9.50
C PHE A 61 11.16 7.01 10.24
N GLU A 62 11.89 7.43 11.28
CA GLU A 62 11.53 8.59 12.09
C GLU A 62 11.66 9.89 11.30
N GLU A 63 12.72 10.05 10.52
CA GLU A 63 12.91 11.23 9.67
C GLU A 63 11.75 11.40 8.69
N VAL A 64 11.34 10.30 8.01
CA VAL A 64 10.22 10.36 7.07
C VAL A 64 8.91 10.73 7.77
N LEU A 65 8.60 10.13 8.92
CA LEU A 65 7.37 10.42 9.67
C LEU A 65 7.32 11.86 10.20
N ASN A 66 8.46 12.43 10.59
CA ASN A 66 8.55 13.78 11.13
C ASN A 66 8.80 14.86 10.07
N ASN A 67 8.96 14.48 8.80
CA ASN A 67 9.20 15.40 7.71
C ASN A 67 7.94 16.23 7.40
N HIS A 68 7.98 17.51 7.73
CA HIS A 68 6.85 18.44 7.57
C HIS A 68 6.49 18.75 6.11
N LYS A 69 7.35 18.38 5.15
CA LYS A 69 7.08 18.56 3.71
C LYS A 69 6.38 17.38 3.09
N LEU A 70 6.30 16.24 3.80
CA LEU A 70 5.57 15.06 3.37
C LEU A 70 4.16 15.06 3.95
N ALA A 71 3.18 14.72 3.14
CA ALA A 71 1.80 14.54 3.60
C ALA A 71 1.65 13.30 4.51
N ASN A 72 2.56 12.34 4.37
CA ASN A 72 2.57 11.09 5.14
C ASN A 72 1.20 10.37 5.16
N THR A 73 0.51 10.38 4.02
CA THR A 73 -0.75 9.66 3.83
C THR A 73 -0.53 8.19 4.16
N MET A 74 -1.17 7.70 5.20
CA MET A 74 -1.07 6.31 5.61
C MET A 74 -1.84 5.40 4.64
N ALA A 75 -1.30 4.22 4.38
CA ALA A 75 -1.92 3.23 3.51
C ALA A 75 -1.89 1.84 4.15
N VAL A 76 -2.70 0.93 3.62
CA VAL A 76 -2.70 -0.49 3.98
C VAL A 76 -2.26 -1.34 2.78
N SER A 77 -1.59 -2.44 3.08
CA SER A 77 -1.28 -3.54 2.16
C SER A 77 -1.80 -4.81 2.81
N VAL A 78 -2.88 -5.38 2.25
CA VAL A 78 -3.59 -6.51 2.86
C VAL A 78 -3.42 -7.75 1.99
N LEU A 79 -2.84 -8.79 2.56
CA LEU A 79 -2.74 -10.10 1.93
C LEU A 79 -3.70 -11.05 2.63
N VAL A 80 -4.64 -11.62 1.88
CA VAL A 80 -5.68 -12.49 2.42
C VAL A 80 -5.44 -13.93 2.01
N LYS A 81 -5.51 -14.80 3.02
CA LYS A 81 -5.44 -16.25 2.88
C LYS A 81 -6.82 -16.86 3.10
N ASP A 82 -7.21 -17.79 2.25
CA ASP A 82 -8.43 -18.57 2.43
C ASP A 82 -8.21 -19.77 3.38
N ARG A 83 -9.29 -20.52 3.66
CA ARG A 83 -9.25 -21.69 4.54
C ARG A 83 -8.38 -22.84 4.01
N ASP A 84 -8.10 -22.90 2.72
CA ASP A 84 -7.25 -23.91 2.08
C ASP A 84 -5.79 -23.45 2.00
N GLY A 85 -5.46 -22.28 2.56
CA GLY A 85 -4.11 -21.72 2.59
C GLY A 85 -3.68 -21.03 1.29
N LYS A 86 -4.61 -20.76 0.37
CA LYS A 86 -4.35 -20.03 -0.87
C LYS A 86 -4.51 -18.53 -0.68
N TYR A 87 -3.78 -17.76 -1.46
CA TYR A 87 -3.78 -16.31 -1.45
C TYR A 87 -4.45 -15.75 -2.71
N ALA A 88 -5.19 -14.66 -2.57
CA ALA A 88 -5.65 -13.88 -3.71
C ALA A 88 -4.67 -12.73 -3.97
N LEU A 89 -4.12 -12.70 -5.17
CA LEU A 89 -3.27 -11.62 -5.66
C LEU A 89 -3.99 -10.89 -6.78
N VAL A 90 -3.72 -9.59 -6.93
CA VAL A 90 -4.38 -8.74 -7.91
C VAL A 90 -3.38 -8.26 -8.95
N LEU A 91 -3.66 -8.52 -10.22
CA LEU A 91 -3.04 -7.78 -11.31
C LEU A 91 -3.80 -6.46 -11.48
N ARG A 92 -3.10 -5.36 -11.28
CA ARG A 92 -3.69 -4.01 -11.32
C ARG A 92 -3.90 -3.53 -12.75
N THR A 93 -4.98 -2.78 -12.98
CA THR A 93 -5.25 -2.22 -14.31
C THR A 93 -4.13 -1.26 -14.77
N LYS A 94 -3.98 -1.10 -16.09
CA LYS A 94 -2.94 -0.24 -16.70
C LYS A 94 -3.24 1.26 -16.59
N ASN A 95 -4.45 1.63 -16.18
CA ASN A 95 -4.90 3.02 -16.11
C ASN A 95 -4.71 3.68 -14.74
N LEU A 96 -4.15 2.96 -13.77
CA LEU A 96 -3.93 3.49 -12.43
C LEU A 96 -2.75 4.47 -12.39
N ALA A 97 -2.87 5.48 -11.54
CA ALA A 97 -1.79 6.45 -11.32
C ALA A 97 -0.56 5.83 -10.65
N VAL A 98 -0.75 4.73 -9.88
CA VAL A 98 0.30 4.05 -9.11
C VAL A 98 0.18 2.55 -9.28
N GLY A 99 1.30 1.89 -9.57
CA GLY A 99 1.36 0.42 -9.70
C GLY A 99 0.58 -0.12 -10.90
N ALA A 100 0.39 0.67 -11.95
CA ALA A 100 -0.31 0.28 -13.18
C ALA A 100 0.29 -0.98 -13.81
N GLY A 101 -0.52 -2.01 -14.04
CA GLY A 101 -0.08 -3.29 -14.62
C GLY A 101 0.86 -4.10 -13.73
N MET A 102 1.02 -3.75 -12.46
CA MET A 102 1.85 -4.49 -11.51
C MET A 102 1.03 -5.55 -10.77
N LEU A 103 1.70 -6.60 -10.33
CA LEU A 103 1.14 -7.55 -9.39
C LEU A 103 1.11 -6.93 -7.98
N SER A 104 0.01 -7.11 -7.27
CA SER A 104 -0.21 -6.59 -5.93
C SER A 104 -0.71 -7.69 -4.98
N VAL A 105 -0.65 -7.42 -3.68
CA VAL A 105 -1.38 -8.16 -2.65
C VAL A 105 -2.89 -8.12 -2.93
N THR A 106 -3.69 -8.74 -2.09
CA THR A 106 -5.14 -8.84 -2.26
C THR A 106 -5.81 -7.49 -2.45
N VAL A 107 -5.53 -6.51 -1.58
CA VAL A 107 -5.97 -5.12 -1.73
C VAL A 107 -4.94 -4.15 -1.16
N THR A 108 -4.95 -2.92 -1.69
CA THR A 108 -4.15 -1.80 -1.16
C THR A 108 -4.98 -0.54 -1.19
N GLY A 109 -4.89 0.29 -0.16
CA GLY A 109 -5.59 1.56 -0.16
C GLY A 109 -5.06 2.55 0.85
N ALA A 110 -5.43 3.81 0.69
CA ALA A 110 -5.09 4.86 1.64
C ALA A 110 -6.21 5.00 2.68
N LEU A 111 -5.83 5.33 3.93
CA LEU A 111 -6.79 5.68 4.96
C LEU A 111 -7.58 6.92 4.55
N ASP A 112 -8.89 6.85 4.69
CA ASP A 112 -9.77 7.98 4.45
C ASP A 112 -10.40 8.54 5.74
N GLN A 113 -11.17 9.63 5.63
CA GLN A 113 -11.78 10.29 6.76
C GLN A 113 -12.76 9.39 7.54
N ASN A 114 -13.44 8.44 6.87
CA ASN A 114 -14.43 7.59 7.50
C ASN A 114 -13.76 6.51 8.38
N ASP A 115 -12.56 6.08 7.98
CA ASP A 115 -11.80 5.09 8.73
C ASP A 115 -11.42 5.61 10.13
N TYR A 116 -11.16 6.92 10.27
CA TYR A 116 -10.75 7.56 11.55
C TYR A 116 -11.82 7.56 12.64
N ASN A 117 -13.07 7.34 12.28
CA ASN A 117 -14.17 7.27 13.27
C ASN A 117 -14.31 5.87 13.91
N CYS A 118 -13.47 4.92 13.53
CA CYS A 118 -13.47 3.56 14.05
C CYS A 118 -12.42 3.38 15.16
N ASP A 119 -12.62 2.41 16.06
CA ASP A 119 -11.67 2.10 17.14
C ASP A 119 -10.27 1.76 16.62
N ASN A 120 -10.19 1.13 15.45
CA ASN A 120 -8.94 0.87 14.76
C ASN A 120 -9.03 1.33 13.29
N PRO A 121 -8.59 2.55 12.98
CA PRO A 121 -8.66 3.12 11.64
C PRO A 121 -7.96 2.27 10.56
N VAL A 122 -6.84 1.64 10.91
CA VAL A 122 -6.06 0.83 9.97
C VAL A 122 -6.84 -0.43 9.54
N LEU A 123 -7.43 -1.13 10.50
CA LEU A 123 -8.27 -2.29 10.19
C LEU A 123 -9.60 -1.90 9.55
N ALA A 124 -10.13 -0.71 9.85
CA ALA A 124 -11.30 -0.17 9.17
C ALA A 124 -11.01 0.08 7.69
N CYS A 125 -9.89 0.72 7.37
CA CYS A 125 -9.41 0.89 6.00
C CYS A 125 -9.26 -0.46 5.28
N ALA A 126 -8.58 -1.43 5.89
CA ALA A 126 -8.42 -2.76 5.30
C ALA A 126 -9.77 -3.42 4.94
N LYS A 127 -10.75 -3.35 5.84
CA LYS A 127 -12.10 -3.88 5.61
C LYS A 127 -12.84 -3.12 4.52
N ARG A 128 -12.69 -1.81 4.46
CA ARG A 128 -13.31 -0.97 3.42
C ARG A 128 -12.76 -1.34 2.04
N GLU A 129 -11.43 -1.41 1.88
CA GLU A 129 -10.79 -1.78 0.62
C GLU A 129 -11.17 -3.19 0.16
N LEU A 130 -11.17 -4.18 1.07
CA LEU A 130 -11.63 -5.54 0.76
C LEU A 130 -13.06 -5.56 0.20
N ARG A 131 -13.95 -4.74 0.77
CA ARG A 131 -15.33 -4.62 0.31
C ARG A 131 -15.43 -3.88 -1.03
N GLU A 132 -14.70 -2.79 -1.22
CA GLU A 132 -14.81 -1.91 -2.38
C GLU A 132 -14.13 -2.50 -3.61
N GLU A 133 -12.97 -3.15 -3.47
CA GLU A 133 -12.26 -3.77 -4.59
C GLU A 133 -12.74 -5.19 -4.92
N LEU A 134 -13.06 -6.02 -3.91
CA LEU A 134 -13.35 -7.44 -4.11
C LEU A 134 -14.70 -7.91 -3.55
N GLY A 135 -15.48 -7.04 -2.91
CA GLY A 135 -16.78 -7.43 -2.33
C GLY A 135 -16.67 -8.39 -1.14
N ILE A 136 -15.54 -8.39 -0.44
CA ILE A 136 -15.32 -9.21 0.76
C ILE A 136 -15.76 -8.41 1.98
N PHE A 137 -16.78 -8.89 2.69
CA PHE A 137 -17.41 -8.17 3.80
C PHE A 137 -16.90 -8.57 5.18
N TYR A 138 -16.18 -9.67 5.29
CA TYR A 138 -15.70 -10.17 6.57
C TYR A 138 -14.37 -10.91 6.45
N THR A 139 -13.63 -10.90 7.55
CA THR A 139 -12.43 -11.72 7.75
C THR A 139 -12.58 -12.45 9.09
N ILE A 140 -12.02 -13.66 9.20
CA ILE A 140 -11.97 -14.39 10.49
C ILE A 140 -11.03 -13.67 11.43
N CYS A 141 -9.84 -13.33 10.93
CA CYS A 141 -8.86 -12.52 11.63
C CYS A 141 -8.19 -11.54 10.67
N SER A 142 -7.67 -10.47 11.24
CA SER A 142 -6.82 -9.51 10.53
C SER A 142 -5.78 -8.99 11.51
N GLN A 143 -4.51 -9.14 11.19
CA GLN A 143 -3.41 -8.75 12.06
C GLN A 143 -2.51 -7.76 11.35
N ILE A 144 -2.22 -6.64 12.02
CA ILE A 144 -1.19 -5.69 11.61
C ILE A 144 0.15 -6.29 12.02
N GLU A 145 0.99 -6.58 11.04
CA GLU A 145 2.30 -7.20 11.25
C GLU A 145 3.40 -6.16 11.41
N TYR A 146 3.43 -5.19 10.48
CA TYR A 146 4.47 -4.18 10.39
C TYR A 146 3.93 -2.86 9.88
N ILE A 147 4.74 -1.82 10.10
CA ILE A 147 4.66 -0.55 9.38
C ILE A 147 5.95 -0.41 8.60
N VAL A 148 5.85 -0.20 7.30
CA VAL A 148 6.99 0.02 6.42
C VAL A 148 6.89 1.39 5.76
N ILE A 149 8.02 1.98 5.39
CA ILE A 149 8.05 3.15 4.53
C ILE A 149 8.34 2.70 3.09
N SER A 150 7.42 2.96 2.19
CA SER A 150 7.67 2.78 0.76
C SER A 150 8.81 3.70 0.33
N LYS A 151 9.92 3.13 -0.13
CA LYS A 151 11.09 3.92 -0.56
C LYS A 151 10.78 4.81 -1.76
N SER A 152 9.93 4.35 -2.64
CA SER A 152 9.57 5.07 -3.86
C SER A 152 8.70 6.28 -3.60
N LYS A 153 7.84 6.24 -2.57
CA LYS A 153 6.85 7.30 -2.26
C LYS A 153 7.07 7.97 -0.92
N LEU A 154 7.98 7.47 -0.09
CA LEU A 154 8.15 7.88 1.31
C LEU A 154 6.82 7.80 2.09
N GLN A 155 6.01 6.80 1.80
CA GLN A 155 4.66 6.64 2.35
C GLN A 155 4.64 5.55 3.41
N PRO A 156 4.09 5.82 4.62
CA PRO A 156 3.86 4.79 5.64
C PRO A 156 2.77 3.80 5.18
N ILE A 157 3.07 2.51 5.21
CA ILE A 157 2.17 1.44 4.78
C ILE A 157 2.08 0.39 5.88
N PHE A 158 0.88 0.09 6.34
CA PHE A 158 0.61 -0.99 7.28
C PHE A 158 0.49 -2.32 6.52
N ILE A 159 1.32 -3.28 6.87
CA ILE A 159 1.32 -4.64 6.33
C ILE A 159 0.35 -5.48 7.16
N ILE A 160 -0.66 -6.04 6.52
CA ILE A 160 -1.76 -6.73 7.19
C ILE A 160 -1.95 -8.11 6.57
N ASN A 161 -1.84 -9.15 7.40
CA ASN A 161 -2.29 -10.49 7.04
C ASN A 161 -3.73 -10.69 7.52
N ALA A 162 -4.58 -11.23 6.66
CA ALA A 162 -5.96 -11.54 6.98
C ALA A 162 -6.34 -12.95 6.52
N GLU A 163 -7.37 -13.52 7.12
CA GLU A 163 -7.90 -14.83 6.75
C GLU A 163 -9.42 -14.75 6.56
N ILE A 164 -9.92 -15.55 5.63
CA ILE A 164 -11.36 -15.75 5.39
C ILE A 164 -11.75 -17.21 5.60
N ALA A 165 -13.03 -17.43 5.98
CA ALA A 165 -13.57 -18.78 6.20
C ALA A 165 -13.91 -19.50 4.90
N ASP A 166 -14.16 -18.76 3.85
CA ASP A 166 -14.54 -19.30 2.55
C ASP A 166 -13.31 -19.75 1.75
N LYS A 167 -13.56 -20.54 0.71
CA LYS A 167 -12.59 -20.77 -0.35
C LYS A 167 -12.71 -19.68 -1.40
N TRP A 168 -11.60 -19.33 -2.03
CA TRP A 168 -11.60 -18.35 -3.11
C TRP A 168 -12.54 -18.75 -4.24
N GLU A 169 -12.57 -20.03 -4.59
CA GLU A 169 -13.41 -20.56 -5.67
C GLU A 169 -14.90 -20.32 -5.42
N ASP A 170 -15.34 -20.26 -4.17
CA ASP A 170 -16.75 -20.06 -3.79
C ASP A 170 -17.18 -18.59 -3.90
N ILE A 171 -16.24 -17.63 -3.74
CA ILE A 171 -16.56 -16.21 -3.66
C ILE A 171 -16.05 -15.36 -4.83
N ILE A 172 -15.11 -15.87 -5.65
CA ILE A 172 -14.48 -15.10 -6.73
C ILE A 172 -15.50 -14.58 -7.77
N CYS A 173 -16.62 -15.29 -7.95
CA CYS A 173 -17.69 -14.85 -8.86
C CYS A 173 -18.33 -13.52 -8.43
N ASN A 174 -18.27 -13.18 -7.15
CA ASN A 174 -18.85 -11.96 -6.58
C ASN A 174 -17.95 -10.72 -6.78
N PHE A 175 -16.66 -10.89 -7.03
CA PHE A 175 -15.69 -9.79 -7.13
C PHE A 175 -16.08 -8.76 -8.19
N LYS A 176 -16.60 -9.21 -9.34
CA LYS A 176 -17.02 -8.32 -10.44
C LYS A 176 -18.16 -7.36 -10.06
N ASN A 177 -18.85 -7.62 -8.95
CA ASN A 177 -19.92 -6.78 -8.43
C ASN A 177 -19.40 -5.74 -7.43
N ALA A 178 -18.14 -5.80 -7.03
CA ALA A 178 -17.55 -4.82 -6.13
C ALA A 178 -17.41 -3.45 -6.82
N LYS A 179 -17.57 -2.40 -6.03
CA LYS A 179 -17.68 -1.00 -6.50
C LYS A 179 -16.52 -0.58 -7.40
N ASP A 180 -15.30 -0.86 -6.96
CA ASP A 180 -14.08 -0.38 -7.61
C ASP A 180 -13.34 -1.46 -8.42
N TYR A 181 -13.86 -2.69 -8.44
CA TYR A 181 -13.25 -3.82 -9.16
C TYR A 181 -12.85 -3.48 -10.60
N LYS A 182 -13.77 -2.91 -11.37
CA LYS A 182 -13.55 -2.61 -12.79
C LYS A 182 -12.48 -1.55 -13.04
N ASN A 183 -12.27 -0.69 -12.03
CA ASN A 183 -11.32 0.42 -12.14
C ASN A 183 -9.93 0.00 -11.72
N GLU A 184 -9.79 -0.92 -10.76
CA GLU A 184 -8.52 -1.23 -10.09
C GLU A 184 -7.99 -2.62 -10.43
N VAL A 185 -8.86 -3.58 -10.73
CA VAL A 185 -8.52 -4.99 -10.89
C VAL A 185 -8.62 -5.41 -12.35
N GLU A 186 -7.51 -5.83 -12.96
CA GLU A 186 -7.50 -6.49 -14.28
C GLU A 186 -7.79 -7.99 -14.14
N GLU A 187 -7.11 -8.64 -13.18
CA GLU A 187 -7.24 -10.08 -12.93
C GLU A 187 -6.98 -10.39 -11.45
N VAL A 188 -7.67 -11.39 -10.91
CA VAL A 188 -7.38 -11.98 -9.60
C VAL A 188 -6.76 -13.35 -9.79
N LEU A 189 -5.58 -13.56 -9.22
CA LEU A 189 -4.84 -14.81 -9.24
C LEU A 189 -4.95 -15.51 -7.88
N ILE A 190 -5.53 -16.70 -7.87
CA ILE A 190 -5.58 -17.54 -6.66
C ILE A 190 -4.40 -18.50 -6.70
N VAL A 191 -3.50 -18.37 -5.72
CA VAL A 191 -2.21 -19.02 -5.75
C VAL A 191 -1.83 -19.67 -4.42
N SER A 192 -1.03 -20.71 -4.49
CA SER A 192 -0.31 -21.26 -3.34
C SER A 192 0.88 -20.35 -2.97
N LEU A 193 1.44 -20.57 -1.79
CA LEU A 193 2.68 -19.89 -1.39
C LEU A 193 3.85 -20.20 -2.35
N GLU A 194 3.92 -21.43 -2.85
CA GLU A 194 4.97 -21.83 -3.81
C GLU A 194 4.80 -21.10 -5.15
N ASP A 195 3.59 -20.95 -5.63
CA ASP A 195 3.34 -20.21 -6.88
C ASP A 195 3.56 -18.70 -6.72
N MET A 196 3.31 -18.15 -5.52
CA MET A 196 3.65 -16.76 -5.20
C MET A 196 5.15 -16.51 -5.43
N LYS A 197 6.04 -17.42 -5.00
CA LYS A 197 7.50 -17.33 -5.26
C LYS A 197 7.83 -17.25 -6.76
N LYS A 198 7.15 -18.04 -7.59
CA LYS A 198 7.33 -18.00 -9.05
C LYS A 198 6.85 -16.68 -9.65
N LEU A 199 5.72 -16.16 -9.15
CA LEU A 199 5.16 -14.88 -9.63
C LEU A 199 6.04 -13.69 -9.31
N MET A 200 6.76 -13.69 -8.18
CA MET A 200 7.74 -12.65 -7.83
C MET A 200 8.86 -12.49 -8.86
N GLN A 201 9.18 -13.55 -9.60
CA GLN A 201 10.19 -13.50 -10.66
C GLN A 201 9.61 -13.04 -12.00
N LYS A 202 8.31 -13.19 -12.19
CA LYS A 202 7.62 -12.95 -13.48
C LYS A 202 7.01 -11.57 -13.59
N TYR A 203 6.52 -11.00 -12.49
CA TYR A 203 5.77 -9.75 -12.49
C TYR A 203 6.54 -8.62 -11.80
N ASN A 204 6.39 -7.41 -12.33
CA ASN A 204 6.75 -6.21 -11.59
C ASN A 204 5.75 -5.97 -10.46
N MET A 205 6.22 -5.47 -9.33
CA MET A 205 5.39 -5.15 -8.17
C MET A 205 5.93 -3.92 -7.44
N THR A 206 5.10 -3.34 -6.60
CA THR A 206 5.53 -2.23 -5.74
C THR A 206 6.49 -2.75 -4.67
N ASP A 207 7.34 -1.86 -4.12
CA ASP A 207 8.25 -2.18 -3.03
C ASP A 207 7.54 -2.76 -1.80
N ALA A 208 6.36 -2.22 -1.43
CA ALA A 208 5.56 -2.73 -0.33
C ALA A 208 4.98 -4.13 -0.60
N THR A 209 4.50 -4.40 -1.82
CA THR A 209 4.02 -5.73 -2.22
C THR A 209 5.16 -6.75 -2.19
N PHE A 210 6.31 -6.37 -2.73
CA PHE A 210 7.49 -7.24 -2.73
C PHE A 210 7.93 -7.60 -1.31
N PHE A 211 8.02 -6.60 -0.42
CA PHE A 211 8.31 -6.82 1.00
C PHE A 211 7.30 -7.77 1.65
N HIS A 212 6.00 -7.55 1.42
CA HIS A 212 4.94 -8.35 2.01
C HIS A 212 5.04 -9.83 1.59
N PHE A 213 5.29 -10.10 0.31
CA PHE A 213 5.48 -11.46 -0.17
C PHE A 213 6.74 -12.11 0.42
N GLN A 214 7.86 -11.38 0.48
CA GLN A 214 9.09 -11.90 1.10
C GLN A 214 8.86 -12.27 2.57
N ASP A 215 8.16 -11.43 3.32
CA ASP A 215 7.87 -11.67 4.73
C ASP A 215 7.04 -12.95 4.91
N VAL A 216 5.94 -13.12 4.19
CA VAL A 216 5.08 -14.31 4.30
C VAL A 216 5.82 -15.58 3.88
N ILE A 217 6.63 -15.51 2.83
CA ILE A 217 7.43 -16.65 2.36
C ILE A 217 8.47 -17.06 3.42
N SER A 218 9.17 -16.09 4.00
CA SER A 218 10.25 -16.36 4.98
C SER A 218 9.76 -16.97 6.28
N ARG A 219 8.49 -16.82 6.63
CA ARG A 219 7.88 -17.40 7.84
C ARG A 219 7.61 -18.91 7.72
N VAL A 220 7.63 -19.46 6.52
CA VAL A 220 7.30 -20.85 6.24
C VAL A 220 8.55 -21.69 5.90
N GLU A 221 9.65 -21.02 5.56
CA GLU A 221 10.98 -21.64 5.39
C GLU A 221 11.70 -21.84 6.72
#